data_8399005a68febc71679d25010c1e2afc
#
_entry.id   8399005a68febc71679d25010c1e2afc
#
_cell.length_a   1.000
_cell.length_b   1.000
_cell.length_c   1.000
_cell.angle_alpha   90.00
_cell.angle_beta   90.00
_cell.angle_gamma   90.00
#
_symmetry.space_group_name_H-M   'P 1'
#
loop_
_entity.id
_entity.type
_entity.pdbx_description
1 polymer ?
#
loop_
_entity_poly.entity_id
_entity_poly.type
_entity_poly.pdbx_seq_one_letter_code
_entity_poly.pdbx_strand_id
1 'polypeptide(L)'
;IKNYLGKDNIYHIAVMPCTAKKHEALRPEMYTEGGRDVDAVLTVREYAKLLRSKGINLAKLQDSEYDSLFGNTSGAGRIFGASGGVTEAAIRSMYELMTGEILTDVEFKQLRGSDGIKHTEIKIKDQTIKACVVNGIKNAEKVLDEVKNGTSPYTFIEIMACPGGCVGGGGQPKVRKNKDAILQ
;
A
#
# COMPACT_ATOMS: atom_id res chain seq x y z
N ILE A 1 -7.22 -16.13 2.01
CA ILE A 1 -8.68 -16.18 1.80
C ILE A 1 -9.08 -17.54 1.29
N LYS A 2 -8.59 -18.00 0.14
CA LYS A 2 -8.95 -19.32 -0.43
C LYS A 2 -8.71 -20.48 0.53
N ASN A 3 -7.57 -20.51 1.23
CA ASN A 3 -7.28 -21.55 2.23
C ASN A 3 -8.21 -21.49 3.47
N TYR A 4 -8.66 -20.28 3.81
CA TYR A 4 -9.56 -20.07 4.97
C TYR A 4 -11.01 -20.44 4.67
N LEU A 5 -11.50 -20.08 3.49
CA LEU A 5 -12.91 -20.30 3.09
C LEU A 5 -13.17 -21.61 2.34
N GLY A 6 -12.12 -22.37 1.99
CA GLY A 6 -12.23 -23.51 1.08
C GLY A 6 -12.14 -23.08 -0.39
N LYS A 7 -11.29 -23.79 -1.14
CA LYS A 7 -10.79 -23.34 -2.45
C LYS A 7 -11.80 -23.40 -3.60
N ASP A 8 -12.80 -24.27 -3.52
CA ASP A 8 -13.55 -24.73 -4.70
C ASP A 8 -14.64 -23.77 -5.18
N ASN A 9 -14.99 -22.75 -4.39
CA ASN A 9 -16.11 -21.85 -4.70
C ASN A 9 -15.74 -20.35 -4.62
N ILE A 10 -14.44 -20.01 -4.65
CA ILE A 10 -14.02 -18.61 -4.49
C ILE A 10 -13.34 -18.13 -5.75
N TYR A 11 -13.83 -17.03 -6.30
CA TYR A 11 -13.18 -16.25 -7.33
C TYR A 11 -12.65 -14.95 -6.73
N HIS A 12 -11.33 -14.87 -6.50
CA HIS A 12 -10.68 -13.74 -5.85
C HIS A 12 -10.32 -12.67 -6.87
N ILE A 13 -10.96 -11.50 -6.75
CA ILE A 13 -10.69 -10.34 -7.60
C ILE A 13 -9.99 -9.27 -6.77
N ALA A 14 -8.84 -8.80 -7.25
CA ALA A 14 -8.15 -7.65 -6.68
C ALA A 14 -8.42 -6.39 -7.52
N VAL A 15 -8.94 -5.33 -6.90
CA VAL A 15 -9.08 -4.01 -7.53
C VAL A 15 -7.90 -3.14 -7.11
N MET A 16 -7.06 -2.76 -8.08
CA MET A 16 -5.75 -2.17 -7.82
C MET A 16 -5.52 -0.85 -8.57
N PRO A 17 -4.86 0.13 -7.95
CA PRO A 17 -4.38 1.33 -8.64
C PRO A 17 -3.19 1.04 -9.58
N CYS A 18 -2.74 -0.20 -9.65
CA CYS A 18 -1.49 -0.65 -10.24
C CYS A 18 -1.74 -1.55 -11.45
N THR A 19 -1.00 -1.34 -12.56
CA THR A 19 -1.03 -2.23 -13.72
C THR A 19 -0.07 -3.41 -13.56
N ALA A 20 1.03 -3.26 -12.83
CA ALA A 20 2.01 -4.31 -12.59
C ALA A 20 1.46 -5.48 -11.75
N LYS A 21 0.44 -5.24 -10.93
CA LYS A 21 -0.24 -6.29 -10.15
C LYS A 21 -0.90 -7.36 -11.03
N LYS A 22 -1.24 -7.05 -12.30
CA LYS A 22 -1.69 -8.05 -13.27
C LYS A 22 -0.60 -9.09 -13.58
N HIS A 23 0.63 -8.62 -13.74
CA HIS A 23 1.77 -9.50 -13.97
C HIS A 23 2.14 -10.26 -12.69
N GLU A 24 2.16 -9.59 -11.56
CA GLU A 24 2.47 -10.21 -10.25
C GLU A 24 1.55 -11.39 -9.95
N ALA A 25 0.23 -11.24 -10.18
CA ALA A 25 -0.74 -12.32 -9.97
C ALA A 25 -0.52 -13.56 -10.87
N LEU A 26 0.31 -13.44 -11.91
CA LEU A 26 0.65 -14.54 -12.83
C LEU A 26 1.98 -15.21 -12.48
N ARG A 27 2.72 -14.70 -11.51
CA ARG A 27 4.01 -15.28 -11.12
C ARG A 27 3.81 -16.62 -10.42
N PRO A 28 4.73 -17.58 -10.66
CA PRO A 28 4.64 -18.92 -10.04
C PRO A 28 4.53 -18.88 -8.50
N GLU A 29 5.17 -17.91 -7.87
CA GLU A 29 5.18 -17.73 -6.40
C GLU A 29 3.80 -17.32 -5.85
N MET A 30 2.88 -16.86 -6.72
CA MET A 30 1.50 -16.48 -6.39
C MET A 30 0.51 -17.63 -6.66
N TYR A 31 1.02 -18.86 -6.68
CA TYR A 31 0.23 -20.07 -6.79
C TYR A 31 0.41 -20.90 -5.52
N THR A 32 -0.69 -21.31 -4.94
CA THR A 32 -0.73 -22.31 -3.86
C THR A 32 -1.34 -23.61 -4.38
N GLU A 33 -1.37 -24.65 -3.54
CA GLU A 33 -1.90 -25.99 -3.89
C GLU A 33 -3.34 -26.00 -4.47
N GLY A 34 -4.01 -24.91 -4.59
CA GLY A 34 -5.35 -24.77 -5.16
C GLY A 34 -5.42 -23.88 -6.38
N GLY A 35 -4.29 -23.59 -7.02
CA GLY A 35 -4.26 -22.68 -8.16
C GLY A 35 -3.83 -21.26 -7.77
N ARG A 36 -4.29 -20.28 -8.54
CA ARG A 36 -3.91 -18.88 -8.33
C ARG A 36 -4.47 -18.32 -7.03
N ASP A 37 -3.68 -17.56 -6.30
CA ASP A 37 -4.13 -16.84 -5.11
C ASP A 37 -5.08 -15.68 -5.49
N VAL A 38 -4.83 -15.04 -6.62
CA VAL A 38 -5.68 -14.00 -7.19
C VAL A 38 -6.09 -14.40 -8.61
N ASP A 39 -7.37 -14.59 -8.85
CA ASP A 39 -7.89 -15.05 -10.14
C ASP A 39 -7.91 -13.94 -11.17
N ALA A 40 -8.26 -12.71 -10.77
CA ALA A 40 -8.27 -11.55 -11.64
C ALA A 40 -7.80 -10.28 -10.94
N VAL A 41 -7.09 -9.46 -11.69
CA VAL A 41 -6.70 -8.11 -11.24
C VAL A 41 -7.35 -7.09 -12.16
N LEU A 42 -8.19 -6.23 -11.58
CA LEU A 42 -8.78 -5.09 -12.24
C LEU A 42 -8.08 -3.82 -11.79
N THR A 43 -7.74 -2.96 -12.72
CA THR A 43 -7.36 -1.59 -12.37
C THR A 43 -8.59 -0.80 -11.94
N VAL A 44 -8.41 0.29 -11.18
CA VAL A 44 -9.51 1.18 -10.80
C VAL A 44 -10.29 1.66 -12.03
N ARG A 45 -9.59 1.95 -13.14
CA ARG A 45 -10.23 2.35 -14.41
C ARG A 45 -11.07 1.23 -15.05
N GLU A 46 -10.60 0.00 -15.01
CA GLU A 46 -11.35 -1.16 -15.53
C GLU A 46 -12.56 -1.45 -14.67
N TYR A 47 -12.41 -1.38 -13.35
CA TYR A 47 -13.52 -1.51 -12.43
C TYR A 47 -14.59 -0.43 -12.66
N ALA A 48 -14.19 0.83 -12.82
CA ALA A 48 -15.11 1.91 -13.17
C ALA A 48 -15.84 1.67 -14.51
N LYS A 49 -15.18 1.07 -15.52
CA LYS A 49 -15.84 0.68 -16.77
C LYS A 49 -16.85 -0.43 -16.55
N LEU A 50 -16.51 -1.43 -15.74
CA LEU A 50 -17.42 -2.53 -15.40
C LEU A 50 -18.69 -1.99 -14.72
N LEU A 51 -18.57 -1.14 -13.72
CA LEU A 51 -19.71 -0.52 -13.04
C LEU A 51 -20.62 0.23 -14.02
N ARG A 52 -20.04 1.06 -14.91
CA ARG A 52 -20.81 1.79 -15.93
C ARG A 52 -21.52 0.84 -16.89
N SER A 53 -20.87 -0.24 -17.32
CA SER A 53 -21.49 -1.22 -18.24
C SER A 53 -22.68 -1.94 -17.61
N LYS A 54 -22.72 -2.00 -16.28
CA LYS A 54 -23.82 -2.56 -15.49
C LYS A 54 -24.87 -1.51 -15.06
N GLY A 55 -24.72 -0.26 -15.48
CA GLY A 55 -25.60 0.83 -15.07
C GLY A 55 -25.48 1.26 -13.60
N ILE A 56 -24.41 0.83 -12.91
CA ILE A 56 -24.22 1.11 -11.49
C ILE A 56 -23.62 2.50 -11.32
N ASN A 57 -24.30 3.37 -10.58
CA ASN A 57 -23.83 4.67 -10.18
C ASN A 57 -23.56 4.69 -8.68
N LEU A 58 -22.30 4.66 -8.28
CA LEU A 58 -21.89 4.61 -6.87
C LEU A 58 -22.47 5.76 -6.03
N ALA A 59 -22.59 6.98 -6.61
CA ALA A 59 -23.13 8.16 -5.90
C ALA A 59 -24.63 8.05 -5.56
N LYS A 60 -25.34 7.05 -6.12
CA LYS A 60 -26.75 6.81 -5.89
C LYS A 60 -27.03 5.56 -5.08
N LEU A 61 -25.99 4.82 -4.73
CA LEU A 61 -26.15 3.63 -3.89
C LEU A 61 -26.33 4.05 -2.43
N GLN A 62 -27.10 3.27 -1.70
CA GLN A 62 -27.17 3.38 -0.26
C GLN A 62 -25.91 2.79 0.37
N ASP A 63 -25.50 3.33 1.49
CA ASP A 63 -24.41 2.78 2.27
C ASP A 63 -24.76 1.37 2.75
N SER A 64 -23.77 0.48 2.74
CA SER A 64 -23.90 -0.88 3.25
C SER A 64 -22.63 -1.28 4.00
N GLU A 65 -22.75 -2.26 4.85
CA GLU A 65 -21.61 -2.82 5.57
C GLU A 65 -20.86 -3.82 4.71
N TYR A 66 -19.57 -3.97 4.98
CA TYR A 66 -18.75 -5.04 4.42
C TYR A 66 -18.99 -6.36 5.14
N ASP A 67 -18.83 -7.46 4.42
CA ASP A 67 -18.79 -8.77 5.04
C ASP A 67 -17.65 -8.85 6.05
N SER A 68 -17.95 -9.21 7.29
CA SER A 68 -16.99 -9.25 8.38
C SER A 68 -16.20 -10.56 8.40
N LEU A 69 -15.39 -10.80 7.38
CA LEU A 69 -14.57 -12.01 7.29
C LEU A 69 -13.36 -11.98 8.25
N PHE A 70 -12.71 -10.83 8.34
CA PHE A 70 -11.51 -10.60 9.14
C PHE A 70 -11.65 -9.42 10.10
N GLY A 71 -12.88 -9.00 10.39
CA GLY A 71 -13.16 -7.83 11.22
C GLY A 71 -13.05 -6.50 10.48
N ASN A 72 -13.02 -5.41 11.25
CA ASN A 72 -12.94 -4.06 10.71
C ASN A 72 -11.54 -3.75 10.17
N THR A 73 -11.48 -2.89 9.14
CA THR A 73 -10.20 -2.45 8.60
C THR A 73 -9.46 -1.61 9.64
N SER A 74 -8.15 -1.80 9.74
CA SER A 74 -7.28 -0.95 10.56
C SER A 74 -7.04 0.40 9.89
N GLY A 75 -6.63 1.42 10.67
CA GLY A 75 -6.16 2.71 10.14
C GLY A 75 -4.99 2.57 9.15
N ALA A 76 -4.15 1.54 9.34
CA ALA A 76 -3.05 1.21 8.45
C ALA A 76 -3.53 0.92 7.01
N GLY A 77 -4.62 0.17 6.83
CA GLY A 77 -5.18 -0.13 5.52
C GLY A 77 -5.57 1.11 4.71
N ARG A 78 -5.93 2.21 5.37
CA ARG A 78 -6.28 3.48 4.71
C ARG A 78 -5.07 4.24 4.17
N ILE A 79 -3.92 4.12 4.82
CA ILE A 79 -2.71 4.90 4.48
C ILE A 79 -1.70 4.13 3.62
N PHE A 80 -1.80 2.81 3.49
CA PHE A 80 -0.85 1.99 2.73
C PHE A 80 -0.70 2.38 1.27
N GLY A 81 -1.73 2.93 0.66
CA GLY A 81 -1.69 3.37 -0.73
C GLY A 81 -0.88 4.63 -0.97
N ALA A 82 -0.63 5.43 0.05
CA ALA A 82 0.15 6.66 -0.03
C ALA A 82 1.61 6.43 0.38
N SER A 83 2.54 7.16 -0.26
CA SER A 83 3.96 7.12 0.10
C SER A 83 4.16 7.51 1.58
N GLY A 84 4.96 6.73 2.29
CA GLY A 84 5.19 6.86 3.73
C GLY A 84 4.11 6.23 4.61
N GLY A 85 3.01 5.73 4.03
CA GLY A 85 1.94 5.13 4.80
C GLY A 85 2.30 3.78 5.41
N VAL A 86 3.05 2.96 4.67
CA VAL A 86 3.55 1.68 5.20
C VAL A 86 4.57 1.92 6.31
N THR A 87 5.48 2.88 6.11
CA THR A 87 6.46 3.29 7.13
C THR A 87 5.79 3.78 8.40
N GLU A 88 4.80 4.65 8.28
CA GLU A 88 4.02 5.13 9.44
C GLU A 88 3.35 3.98 10.18
N ALA A 89 2.67 3.10 9.46
CA ALA A 89 1.99 1.96 10.07
C ALA A 89 2.99 1.01 10.76
N ALA A 90 4.14 0.75 10.14
CA ALA A 90 5.20 -0.08 10.71
C ALA A 90 5.75 0.51 12.01
N ILE A 91 6.02 1.83 12.02
CA ILE A 91 6.54 2.53 13.21
C ILE A 91 5.50 2.49 14.33
N ARG A 92 4.22 2.76 14.04
CA ARG A 92 3.14 2.71 15.05
C ARG A 92 3.00 1.32 15.66
N SER A 93 2.99 0.28 14.81
CA SER A 93 2.91 -1.11 15.29
C SER A 93 4.14 -1.51 16.10
N MET A 94 5.33 -1.10 15.65
CA MET A 94 6.57 -1.37 16.38
C MET A 94 6.57 -0.68 17.75
N TYR A 95 6.13 0.57 17.81
CA TYR A 95 6.01 1.31 19.07
C TYR A 95 5.08 0.59 20.05
N GLU A 96 3.87 0.22 19.59
CA GLU A 96 2.89 -0.48 20.41
C GLU A 96 3.42 -1.83 20.91
N LEU A 97 4.05 -2.63 20.04
CA LEU A 97 4.64 -3.91 20.42
C LEU A 97 5.78 -3.78 21.45
N MET A 98 6.59 -2.73 21.35
CA MET A 98 7.73 -2.52 22.25
C MET A 98 7.35 -1.86 23.57
N THR A 99 6.32 -1.02 23.59
CA THR A 99 5.95 -0.22 24.78
C THR A 99 4.66 -0.69 25.45
N GLY A 100 3.76 -1.32 24.73
CA GLY A 100 2.38 -1.60 25.13
C GLY A 100 1.45 -0.39 25.02
N GLU A 101 1.94 0.73 24.45
CA GLU A 101 1.21 2.00 24.33
C GLU A 101 0.98 2.39 22.87
N ILE A 102 -0.10 3.11 22.60
CA ILE A 102 -0.41 3.61 21.25
C ILE A 102 0.36 4.92 21.01
N LEU A 103 1.03 5.01 19.88
CA LEU A 103 1.72 6.24 19.45
C LEU A 103 0.71 7.25 18.89
N THR A 104 0.31 8.25 19.69
CA THR A 104 -0.74 9.23 19.33
C THR A 104 -0.19 10.53 18.76
N ASP A 105 0.90 11.07 19.28
CA ASP A 105 1.29 12.47 19.08
C ASP A 105 2.41 12.69 18.04
N VAL A 106 2.65 11.71 17.17
CA VAL A 106 3.68 11.83 16.13
C VAL A 106 3.02 12.05 14.76
N GLU A 107 3.30 13.20 14.14
CA GLU A 107 2.91 13.47 12.78
C GLU A 107 4.01 13.04 11.81
N PHE A 108 3.63 12.23 10.81
CA PHE A 108 4.54 11.74 9.77
C PHE A 108 4.41 12.53 8.45
N LYS A 109 4.03 13.81 8.52
CA LYS A 109 3.87 14.67 7.33
C LYS A 109 5.12 14.73 6.46
N GLN A 110 6.30 14.71 7.08
CA GLN A 110 7.58 14.71 6.37
C GLN A 110 7.80 13.47 5.48
N LEU A 111 7.07 12.38 5.73
CA LEU A 111 7.16 11.17 4.91
C LEU A 111 6.19 11.18 3.72
N ARG A 112 5.24 12.13 3.67
CA ARG A 112 4.23 12.22 2.62
C ARG A 112 4.74 12.96 1.38
N GLY A 113 4.09 12.71 0.25
CA GLY A 113 4.36 13.39 -1.02
C GLY A 113 5.22 12.59 -2.00
N SER A 114 5.57 13.19 -3.13
CA SER A 114 6.22 12.55 -4.26
C SER A 114 7.73 12.78 -4.32
N ASP A 115 8.32 13.51 -3.37
CA ASP A 115 9.74 13.87 -3.42
C ASP A 115 10.62 12.65 -3.13
N GLY A 116 11.69 12.55 -3.87
CA GLY A 116 12.60 11.43 -4.01
C GLY A 116 12.83 10.55 -2.77
N ILE A 117 13.71 10.97 -1.86
CA ILE A 117 14.07 10.20 -0.66
C ILE A 117 13.76 11.04 0.57
N LYS A 118 13.04 10.45 1.52
CA LYS A 118 12.62 11.07 2.77
C LYS A 118 13.04 10.22 3.95
N HIS A 119 13.32 10.85 5.05
CA HIS A 119 13.83 10.19 6.25
C HIS A 119 12.99 10.56 7.45
N THR A 120 12.90 9.64 8.40
CA THR A 120 12.40 9.91 9.74
C THR A 120 13.22 9.13 10.75
N GLU A 121 13.24 9.65 11.96
CA GLU A 121 13.87 9.02 13.11
C GLU A 121 12.93 9.11 14.29
N ILE A 122 12.76 8.00 15.00
CA ILE A 122 11.96 7.94 16.21
C ILE A 122 12.70 7.16 17.29
N LYS A 123 12.68 7.68 18.50
CA LYS A 123 13.22 6.99 19.67
C LYS A 123 12.12 6.17 20.33
N ILE A 124 12.36 4.86 20.48
CA ILE A 124 11.46 3.94 21.17
C ILE A 124 12.26 3.28 22.29
N LYS A 125 11.98 3.66 23.55
CA LYS A 125 12.80 3.30 24.72
C LYS A 125 14.27 3.70 24.47
N ASP A 126 15.19 2.77 24.52
CA ASP A 126 16.63 2.99 24.33
C ASP A 126 17.09 2.79 22.88
N GLN A 127 16.17 2.52 21.96
CA GLN A 127 16.47 2.28 20.56
C GLN A 127 16.04 3.46 19.69
N THR A 128 16.88 3.82 18.74
CA THR A 128 16.57 4.81 17.71
C THR A 128 16.27 4.08 16.41
N ILE A 129 15.04 4.19 15.95
CA ILE A 129 14.58 3.62 14.68
C ILE A 129 14.70 4.67 13.59
N LYS A 130 15.52 4.40 12.59
CA LYS A 130 15.68 5.25 11.41
C LYS A 130 14.95 4.61 10.24
N ALA A 131 14.03 5.34 9.65
CA ALA A 131 13.29 4.88 8.49
C ALA A 131 13.47 5.80 7.28
N CYS A 132 13.41 5.20 6.10
CA CYS A 132 13.55 5.87 4.82
C CYS A 132 12.36 5.53 3.93
N VAL A 133 11.80 6.53 3.26
CA VAL A 133 10.76 6.40 2.24
C VAL A 133 11.30 6.87 0.91
N VAL A 134 11.28 5.98 -0.06
CA VAL A 134 11.87 6.20 -1.38
C VAL A 134 10.78 6.20 -2.45
N ASN A 135 10.71 7.28 -3.21
CA ASN A 135 9.81 7.40 -4.36
C ASN A 135 10.59 7.27 -5.67
N GLY A 136 10.16 6.33 -6.50
CA GLY A 136 10.75 6.06 -7.81
C GLY A 136 11.96 5.12 -7.77
N ILE A 137 12.06 4.25 -8.77
CA ILE A 137 13.09 3.20 -8.85
C ILE A 137 14.51 3.78 -8.92
N LYS A 138 14.70 4.90 -9.63
CA LYS A 138 16.02 5.55 -9.71
C LYS A 138 16.55 6.01 -8.34
N ASN A 139 15.66 6.41 -7.44
CA ASN A 139 16.05 6.78 -6.07
C ASN A 139 16.27 5.53 -5.21
N ALA A 140 15.53 4.45 -5.47
CA ALA A 140 15.72 3.18 -4.79
C ALA A 140 17.14 2.61 -5.01
N GLU A 141 17.67 2.73 -6.22
CA GLU A 141 19.02 2.27 -6.55
C GLU A 141 20.06 2.85 -5.59
N LYS A 142 20.01 4.15 -5.30
CA LYS A 142 20.94 4.82 -4.39
C LYS A 142 20.90 4.24 -2.97
N VAL A 143 19.70 4.03 -2.44
CA VAL A 143 19.50 3.50 -1.08
C VAL A 143 19.89 2.02 -1.00
N LEU A 144 19.62 1.26 -2.06
CA LEU A 144 20.02 -0.14 -2.15
C LEU A 144 21.53 -0.31 -2.27
N ASP A 145 22.24 0.62 -2.92
CA ASP A 145 23.71 0.63 -2.95
C ASP A 145 24.29 0.89 -1.55
N GLU A 146 23.70 1.77 -0.75
CA GLU A 146 24.08 1.95 0.66
C GLU A 146 23.88 0.65 1.47
N VAL A 147 22.75 -0.04 1.28
CA VAL A 147 22.49 -1.33 1.93
C VAL A 147 23.51 -2.38 1.51
N LYS A 148 23.77 -2.50 0.21
CA LYS A 148 24.74 -3.45 -0.35
C LYS A 148 26.17 -3.21 0.17
N ASN A 149 26.54 -1.95 0.35
CA ASN A 149 27.86 -1.56 0.84
C ASN A 149 27.96 -1.58 2.38
N GLY A 150 26.89 -1.93 3.10
CA GLY A 150 26.87 -1.94 4.56
C GLY A 150 26.91 -0.56 5.22
N THR A 151 26.62 0.51 4.47
CA THR A 151 26.65 1.91 4.93
C THR A 151 25.27 2.49 5.24
N SER A 152 24.21 1.75 4.97
CA SER A 152 22.84 2.20 5.22
C SER A 152 22.57 2.38 6.73
N PRO A 153 22.11 3.55 7.17
CA PRO A 153 21.77 3.78 8.56
C PRO A 153 20.34 3.35 8.92
N TYR A 154 19.55 2.85 7.95
CA TYR A 154 18.12 2.63 8.11
C TYR A 154 17.79 1.26 8.68
N THR A 155 16.89 1.26 9.65
CA THR A 155 16.26 0.06 10.21
C THR A 155 15.12 -0.43 9.31
N PHE A 156 14.44 0.52 8.63
CA PHE A 156 13.30 0.24 7.76
C PHE A 156 13.35 1.11 6.50
N ILE A 157 13.12 0.50 5.35
CA ILE A 157 13.13 1.18 4.05
C ILE A 157 11.83 0.83 3.31
N GLU A 158 11.01 1.85 3.00
CA GLU A 158 9.86 1.74 2.11
C GLU A 158 10.24 2.20 0.71
N ILE A 159 9.97 1.38 -0.30
CA ILE A 159 10.21 1.74 -1.71
C ILE A 159 8.89 1.71 -2.47
N MET A 160 8.48 2.87 -3.01
CA MET A 160 7.33 3.02 -3.88
C MET A 160 7.80 3.34 -5.31
N ALA A 161 7.49 2.46 -6.26
CA ALA A 161 7.85 2.66 -7.67
C ALA A 161 7.12 3.85 -8.30
N CYS A 162 5.85 4.07 -7.91
CA CYS A 162 5.02 5.16 -8.43
C CYS A 162 5.19 6.42 -7.58
N PRO A 163 5.28 7.61 -8.19
CA PRO A 163 5.34 8.88 -7.45
C PRO A 163 4.10 9.07 -6.55
N GLY A 164 4.35 9.38 -5.29
CA GLY A 164 3.29 9.55 -4.29
C GLY A 164 2.70 8.23 -3.74
N GLY A 165 3.22 7.09 -4.17
CA GLY A 165 2.75 5.77 -3.77
C GLY A 165 1.77 5.12 -4.75
N CYS A 166 1.11 4.06 -4.32
CA CYS A 166 0.17 3.29 -5.15
C CYS A 166 -1.02 4.12 -5.64
N VAL A 167 -1.43 5.13 -4.89
CA VAL A 167 -2.49 6.07 -5.31
C VAL A 167 -2.15 6.83 -6.60
N GLY A 168 -0.85 7.00 -6.92
CA GLY A 168 -0.35 7.55 -8.19
C GLY A 168 -0.14 6.50 -9.28
N GLY A 169 -0.55 5.27 -9.07
CA GLY A 169 -0.31 4.14 -9.97
C GLY A 169 -0.98 4.25 -11.34
N GLY A 170 -0.42 3.54 -12.32
CA GLY A 170 -0.88 3.57 -13.71
C GLY A 170 -2.31 3.05 -13.94
N GLY A 171 -2.91 2.40 -12.96
CA GLY A 171 -4.31 1.95 -12.97
C GLY A 171 -5.33 2.99 -12.54
N GLN A 172 -4.88 4.11 -11.98
CA GLN A 172 -5.75 5.21 -11.54
C GLN A 172 -6.23 6.08 -12.71
N PRO A 173 -7.40 6.74 -12.57
CA PRO A 173 -7.81 7.79 -13.49
C PRO A 173 -6.78 8.92 -13.51
N LYS A 174 -6.48 9.45 -14.71
CA LYS A 174 -5.59 10.61 -14.82
C LYS A 174 -6.35 11.89 -14.42
N VAL A 175 -5.91 12.54 -13.37
CA VAL A 175 -6.43 13.86 -12.97
C VAL A 175 -5.65 14.94 -13.71
N ARG A 176 -6.34 15.68 -14.59
CA ARG A 176 -5.68 16.67 -15.46
C ARG A 176 -5.30 17.98 -14.75
N LYS A 177 -5.86 18.32 -13.60
CA LYS A 177 -5.75 19.65 -12.99
C LYS A 177 -5.24 19.72 -11.55
N ASN A 178 -5.08 18.64 -10.85
CA ASN A 178 -4.57 18.74 -9.47
C ASN A 178 -3.90 17.42 -9.06
N LYS A 179 -2.59 17.32 -9.28
CA LYS A 179 -1.81 16.16 -8.86
C LYS A 179 -1.80 16.01 -7.32
N ASP A 180 -1.97 17.11 -6.61
CA ASP A 180 -1.89 17.16 -5.15
C ASP A 180 -3.19 16.68 -4.48
N ALA A 181 -4.33 16.73 -5.17
CA ALA A 181 -5.61 16.24 -4.66
C ALA A 181 -5.70 14.70 -4.52
N ILE A 182 -4.73 13.97 -5.08
CA ILE A 182 -4.64 12.50 -4.93
C ILE A 182 -3.77 12.12 -3.72
N LEU A 183 -3.00 13.08 -3.20
CA LEU A 183 -1.99 12.87 -2.16
C LEU A 183 -2.44 13.38 -0.78
N GLN A 184 -3.61 14.00 -0.71
CA GLN A 184 -4.29 14.39 0.54
C GLN A 184 -5.32 13.33 0.95
#